data_6116ddebc18e25c590f4b0ee5a608df8
#
_entry.id   6116ddebc18e25c590f4b0ee5a608df8
#
_cell.length_a   1.000
_cell.length_b   1.000
_cell.length_c   1.000
_cell.angle_alpha   90.00
_cell.angle_beta   90.00
_cell.angle_gamma   90.00
#
_symmetry.space_group_name_H-M   'P 1'
#
loop_
_entity.id
_entity.type
_entity.pdbx_description
1 polymer ?
#
loop_
_entity_poly.entity_id
_entity_poly.type
_entity_poly.pdbx_seq_one_letter_code
_entity_poly.pdbx_strand_id
1 'polypeptide(L)'
;MQIMVTQFDNDLILGVKNLERRELESRIKEVTKNIGFAILLAEKIVSKSDEEIVDSALGISVGWLLGSYSEGYFERNGHHLDKDEMTDTIYVALNNLTVIKRSIQKELKLR
;
A
#
# COMPACT_ATOMS: atom_id res chain seq x y z
N MET A 1 29.13 7.08 2.77
CA MET A 1 28.59 6.92 2.34
C MET A 1 28.04 7.45 2.10
N GLN A 2 27.55 7.08 2.04
CA GLN A 2 26.89 7.00 1.69
C GLN A 2 26.37 7.01 1.21
N ILE A 3 26.28 6.75 1.04
CA ILE A 3 25.71 6.38 0.53
C ILE A 3 25.07 6.78 0.21
N MET A 4 24.92 6.74 0.12
CA MET A 4 24.24 6.73 -0.28
C MET A 4 23.62 7.36 -0.22
N VAL A 5 23.42 7.32 0.04
CA VAL A 5 22.66 7.39 -0.09
C VAL A 5 21.84 7.98 -0.29
N THR A 6 21.81 7.99 -0.56
CA THR A 6 21.04 8.05 -0.90
C THR A 6 20.31 8.03 -1.13
N GLN A 7 20.51 7.83 -1.23
CA GLN A 7 19.87 7.37 -1.42
C GLN A 7 19.67 7.19 -0.95
N PHE A 8 19.95 6.91 -0.38
CA PHE A 8 19.84 6.35 0.24
C PHE A 8 19.96 6.62 1.15
N ASP A 9 20.65 6.90 1.77
CA ASP A 9 20.66 6.69 2.55
C ASP A 9 20.37 6.53 3.34
N ASN A 10 20.36 6.74 3.90
CA ASN A 10 19.68 6.38 4.24
C ASN A 10 19.72 5.23 4.46
N ASP A 11 20.03 4.80 3.98
CA ASP A 11 20.00 3.55 3.75
C ASP A 11 20.56 2.78 4.73
N LEU A 12 20.96 3.13 5.55
CA LEU A 12 21.47 2.46 6.39
C LEU A 12 20.85 2.03 7.53
N ILE A 13 20.35 2.65 7.90
CA ILE A 13 19.29 2.37 8.58
C ILE A 13 18.80 1.22 7.92
N LEU A 14 19.51 0.84 7.27
CA LEU A 14 19.34 0.22 6.22
C LEU A 14 18.96 -1.12 6.31
N GLY A 15 19.48 -1.83 7.12
CA GLY A 15 19.16 -3.23 7.23
C GLY A 15 17.70 -3.40 7.60
N VAL A 16 17.28 -2.73 8.64
CA VAL A 16 15.91 -2.82 9.14
C VAL A 16 14.93 -2.18 8.17
N LYS A 17 15.28 -1.01 7.63
CA LYS A 17 14.38 -0.34 6.69
C LYS A 17 14.23 -1.10 5.38
N ASN A 18 15.26 -1.77 4.91
CA ASN A 18 15.15 -2.58 3.71
C ASN A 18 14.21 -3.77 3.91
N LEU A 19 14.26 -4.40 5.08
CA LEU A 19 13.36 -5.49 5.38
C LEU A 19 11.92 -5.01 5.40
N GLU A 20 11.67 -3.86 6.05
CA GLU A 20 10.31 -3.32 6.12
C GLU A 20 9.83 -2.85 4.76
N ARG A 21 10.71 -2.32 3.93
CA ARG A 21 10.36 -1.94 2.57
C ARG A 21 9.92 -3.16 1.76
N ARG A 22 10.65 -4.27 1.87
CA ARG A 22 10.27 -5.50 1.17
C ARG A 22 8.92 -6.01 1.64
N GLU A 23 8.68 -5.92 2.94
CA GLU A 23 7.43 -6.35 3.51
C GLU A 23 6.28 -5.49 2.97
N LEU A 24 6.49 -4.17 2.91
CA LEU A 24 5.48 -3.26 2.40
C LEU A 24 5.23 -3.51 0.91
N GLU A 25 6.29 -3.72 0.12
CA GLU A 25 6.15 -4.04 -1.30
C GLU A 25 5.40 -5.35 -1.51
N SER A 26 5.65 -6.33 -0.64
CA SER A 26 4.94 -7.60 -0.69
C SER A 26 3.44 -7.40 -0.44
N ARG A 27 3.10 -6.53 0.51
CA ARG A 27 1.71 -6.21 0.81
C ARG A 27 1.04 -5.48 -0.35
N ILE A 28 1.77 -4.59 -1.02
CA ILE A 28 1.26 -3.90 -2.20
C ILE A 28 0.92 -4.91 -3.30
N LYS A 29 1.80 -5.88 -3.54
CA LYS A 29 1.55 -6.93 -4.52
C LYS A 29 0.32 -7.75 -4.16
N GLU A 30 0.17 -8.07 -2.88
CA GLU A 30 -0.95 -8.86 -2.41
C GLU A 30 -2.27 -8.11 -2.62
N VAL A 31 -2.30 -6.83 -2.28
CA VAL A 31 -3.47 -5.99 -2.47
C VAL A 31 -3.82 -5.89 -3.96
N THR A 32 -2.81 -5.69 -4.80
CA THR A 32 -3.00 -5.61 -6.24
C THR A 32 -3.57 -6.91 -6.80
N LYS A 33 -3.12 -8.05 -6.28
CA LYS A 33 -3.59 -9.35 -6.70
C LYS A 33 -5.05 -9.59 -6.32
N ASN A 34 -5.50 -8.98 -5.24
CA ASN A 34 -6.85 -9.18 -4.72
C ASN A 34 -7.76 -7.98 -4.97
N ILE A 35 -7.45 -7.23 -6.02
CA ILE A 35 -8.16 -6.00 -6.32
C ILE A 35 -9.64 -6.23 -6.62
N GLY A 36 -9.99 -7.41 -7.10
CA GLY A 36 -11.38 -7.74 -7.38
C GLY A 36 -12.27 -7.67 -6.15
N PHE A 37 -11.72 -8.02 -4.98
CA PHE A 37 -12.45 -7.92 -3.73
C PHE A 37 -12.77 -6.45 -3.41
N ALA A 38 -11.77 -5.56 -3.59
CA ALA A 38 -11.97 -4.14 -3.34
C ALA A 38 -13.04 -3.55 -4.26
N ILE A 39 -13.04 -3.97 -5.53
CA ILE A 39 -14.04 -3.53 -6.49
C ILE A 39 -15.43 -4.02 -6.08
N LEU A 40 -15.54 -5.28 -5.71
CA LEU A 40 -16.81 -5.85 -5.28
C LEU A 40 -17.38 -5.10 -4.09
N LEU A 41 -16.53 -4.79 -3.11
CA LEU A 41 -16.93 -4.05 -1.93
C LEU A 41 -17.33 -2.62 -2.30
N ALA A 42 -16.56 -1.98 -3.19
CA ALA A 42 -16.87 -0.63 -3.65
C ALA A 42 -18.23 -0.58 -4.34
N GLU A 43 -18.53 -1.59 -5.15
CA GLU A 43 -19.83 -1.68 -5.84
C GLU A 43 -21.00 -1.76 -4.85
N LYS A 44 -20.76 -2.31 -3.68
CA LYS A 44 -21.80 -2.39 -2.64
C LYS A 44 -21.97 -1.08 -1.88
N ILE A 45 -20.91 -0.28 -1.80
CA ILE A 45 -20.94 0.99 -1.07
C ILE A 45 -21.43 2.13 -1.95
N VAL A 46 -20.88 2.22 -3.18
CA VAL A 46 -21.29 3.22 -4.14
C VAL A 46 -21.62 2.47 -5.42
N SER A 47 -22.69 2.71 -6.04
CA SER A 47 -23.10 1.96 -7.22
C SER A 47 -23.51 2.88 -8.33
N LYS A 48 -22.77 3.98 -8.50
CA LYS A 48 -23.16 5.00 -9.46
C LYS A 48 -22.39 4.91 -10.76
N SER A 49 -21.12 5.28 -10.74
CA SER A 49 -20.32 5.36 -11.95
C SER A 49 -19.04 4.58 -11.78
N ASP A 50 -18.39 4.24 -12.87
CA ASP A 50 -17.12 3.54 -12.85
C ASP A 50 -16.07 4.37 -12.09
N GLU A 51 -16.12 5.69 -12.25
CA GLU A 51 -15.18 6.59 -11.59
C GLU A 51 -15.33 6.51 -10.08
N GLU A 52 -16.56 6.51 -9.59
CA GLU A 52 -16.82 6.40 -8.15
C GLU A 52 -16.38 5.03 -7.62
N ILE A 53 -16.59 3.99 -8.39
CA ILE A 53 -16.16 2.65 -8.00
C ILE A 53 -14.64 2.59 -7.93
N VAL A 54 -13.94 3.19 -8.90
CA VAL A 54 -12.48 3.22 -8.89
C VAL A 54 -11.97 3.96 -7.67
N ASP A 55 -12.52 5.12 -7.36
CA ASP A 55 -12.08 5.93 -6.23
C ASP A 55 -12.33 5.20 -4.90
N SER A 56 -13.48 4.58 -4.75
CA SER A 56 -13.81 3.81 -3.54
C SER A 56 -12.92 2.59 -3.40
N ALA A 57 -12.71 1.86 -4.50
CA ALA A 57 -11.85 0.67 -4.48
C ALA A 57 -10.41 1.06 -4.15
N LEU A 58 -9.96 2.22 -4.63
CA LEU A 58 -8.63 2.72 -4.32
C LEU A 58 -8.50 2.98 -2.82
N GLY A 59 -9.47 3.67 -2.22
CA GLY A 59 -9.48 3.93 -0.78
C GLY A 59 -9.50 2.65 0.04
N ILE A 60 -10.31 1.68 -0.36
CA ILE A 60 -10.40 0.37 0.31
C ILE A 60 -9.04 -0.34 0.22
N SER A 61 -8.43 -0.34 -0.95
CA SER A 61 -7.15 -1.00 -1.18
C SER A 61 -6.03 -0.39 -0.34
N VAL A 62 -5.97 0.94 -0.28
CA VAL A 62 -4.96 1.65 0.49
C VAL A 62 -5.18 1.41 1.99
N GLY A 63 -6.43 1.45 2.45
CA GLY A 63 -6.76 1.16 3.84
C GLY A 63 -6.36 -0.25 4.24
N TRP A 64 -6.64 -1.22 3.37
CA TRP A 64 -6.25 -2.61 3.60
C TRP A 64 -4.73 -2.74 3.65
N LEU A 65 -4.03 -2.11 2.70
CA LEU A 65 -2.58 -2.12 2.65
C LEU A 65 -1.99 -1.58 3.96
N LEU A 66 -2.42 -0.40 4.37
CA LEU A 66 -1.88 0.24 5.56
C LEU A 66 -2.23 -0.53 6.83
N GLY A 67 -3.45 -1.04 6.93
CA GLY A 67 -3.88 -1.82 8.08
C GLY A 67 -3.12 -3.13 8.22
N SER A 68 -2.99 -3.89 7.13
CA SER A 68 -2.30 -5.17 7.18
C SER A 68 -0.81 -5.00 7.42
N TYR A 69 -0.21 -3.99 6.80
CA TYR A 69 1.20 -3.70 7.03
C TYR A 69 1.46 -3.30 8.49
N SER A 70 0.60 -2.44 9.02
CA SER A 70 0.74 -1.95 10.40
C SER A 70 0.65 -3.09 11.41
N GLU A 71 -0.28 -4.02 11.19
CA GLU A 71 -0.42 -5.18 12.05
C GLU A 71 0.80 -6.09 11.96
N GLY A 72 1.27 -6.36 10.76
CA GLY A 72 2.47 -7.17 10.56
C GLY A 72 3.70 -6.53 11.18
N TYR A 73 3.80 -5.20 11.10
CA TYR A 73 4.89 -4.47 11.71
C TYR A 73 4.91 -4.69 13.23
N PHE A 74 3.74 -4.59 13.85
CA PHE A 74 3.63 -4.82 15.30
C PHE A 74 4.10 -6.23 15.65
N GLU A 75 3.69 -7.22 14.88
CA GLU A 75 4.09 -8.61 15.13
C GLU A 75 5.59 -8.82 15.00
N ARG A 76 6.22 -8.17 14.02
CA ARG A 76 7.65 -8.32 13.77
C ARG A 76 8.52 -7.55 14.77
N ASN A 77 8.05 -6.40 15.23
CA ASN A 77 8.86 -5.47 15.98
C ASN A 77 8.46 -5.31 17.45
N GLY A 78 7.31 -5.81 17.85
CA GLY A 78 6.85 -5.75 19.23
C GLY A 78 6.30 -4.40 19.65
N HIS A 79 6.19 -3.45 18.74
CA HIS A 79 5.60 -2.14 19.01
C HIS A 79 4.93 -1.61 17.76
N HIS A 80 4.01 -0.66 17.93
CA HIS A 80 3.31 -0.04 16.82
C HIS A 80 4.23 0.94 16.09
N LEU A 81 3.86 1.27 14.85
CA LEU A 81 4.55 2.29 14.10
C LEU A 81 4.51 3.60 14.86
N ASP A 82 5.65 4.28 14.97
CA ASP A 82 5.66 5.63 15.52
C ASP A 82 5.25 6.61 14.42
N LYS A 83 5.19 7.90 14.75
CA LYS A 83 4.70 8.91 13.83
C LYS A 83 5.56 9.00 12.56
N ASP A 84 6.88 8.94 12.71
CA ASP A 84 7.79 9.05 11.59
C ASP A 84 7.71 7.82 10.69
N GLU A 85 7.64 6.65 11.30
CA GLU A 85 7.49 5.39 10.56
C GLU A 85 6.16 5.35 9.81
N MET A 86 5.11 5.86 10.45
CA MET A 86 3.79 5.93 9.84
C MET A 86 3.81 6.87 8.63
N THR A 87 4.46 8.02 8.76
CA THR A 87 4.61 8.97 7.68
C THR A 87 5.35 8.36 6.50
N ASP A 88 6.46 7.65 6.76
CA ASP A 88 7.23 6.99 5.71
C ASP A 88 6.39 5.93 5.00
N THR A 89 5.60 5.18 5.78
CA THR A 89 4.73 4.15 5.23
C THR A 89 3.69 4.77 4.29
N ILE A 90 3.10 5.89 4.70
CA ILE A 90 2.12 6.59 3.88
C ILE A 90 2.77 7.06 2.58
N TYR A 91 3.99 7.59 2.63
CA TYR A 91 4.69 8.04 1.43
C TYR A 91 4.89 6.90 0.44
N VAL A 92 5.29 5.73 0.91
CA VAL A 92 5.49 4.58 0.03
C VAL A 92 4.14 4.17 -0.60
N ALA A 93 3.09 4.17 0.21
CA ALA A 93 1.76 3.84 -0.30
C ALA A 93 1.33 4.85 -1.38
N LEU A 94 1.54 6.14 -1.14
CA LEU A 94 1.17 7.18 -2.09
C LEU A 94 1.95 7.05 -3.40
N ASN A 95 3.22 6.65 -3.32
CA ASN A 95 4.03 6.46 -4.52
C ASN A 95 3.55 5.28 -5.36
N ASN A 96 2.72 4.41 -4.79
CA ASN A 96 2.20 3.25 -5.50
C ASN A 96 0.71 3.38 -5.87
N LEU A 97 0.11 4.54 -5.62
CA LEU A 97 -1.31 4.75 -5.93
C LEU A 97 -1.62 4.53 -7.40
N THR A 98 -0.74 5.01 -8.28
CA THR A 98 -0.95 4.87 -9.72
C THR A 98 -1.01 3.41 -10.14
N VAL A 99 -0.14 2.57 -9.57
CA VAL A 99 -0.11 1.15 -9.86
C VAL A 99 -1.40 0.49 -9.42
N ILE A 100 -1.82 0.79 -8.19
CA ILE A 100 -3.06 0.22 -7.63
C ILE A 100 -4.26 0.68 -8.46
N LYS A 101 -4.32 1.96 -8.78
CA LYS A 101 -5.42 2.52 -9.56
C LYS A 101 -5.52 1.89 -10.94
N ARG A 102 -4.38 1.69 -11.61
CA ARG A 102 -4.36 1.03 -12.91
C ARG A 102 -4.88 -0.40 -12.82
N SER A 103 -4.52 -1.11 -11.77
CA SER A 103 -4.99 -2.48 -11.57
C SER A 103 -6.50 -2.50 -11.40
N ILE A 104 -7.05 -1.54 -10.66
CA ILE A 104 -8.50 -1.42 -10.49
C ILE A 104 -9.18 -1.16 -11.83
N GLN A 105 -8.66 -0.19 -12.58
CA GLN A 105 -9.23 0.19 -13.87
C GLN A 105 -9.19 -0.97 -14.85
N LYS A 106 -8.10 -1.71 -14.86
CA LYS A 106 -7.96 -2.87 -15.74
C LYS A 106 -8.96 -3.96 -15.38
N GLU A 107 -9.07 -4.27 -14.10
CA GLU A 107 -10.00 -5.29 -13.64
C GLU A 107 -11.45 -4.90 -13.94
N LEU A 108 -11.78 -3.63 -13.74
CA LEU A 108 -13.12 -3.13 -13.97
C LEU A 108 -13.51 -3.25 -15.44
N LYS A 109 -12.57 -3.04 -16.36
CA LYS A 109 -12.81 -3.19 -17.78
C LYS A 109 -13.09 -4.63 -18.20
N LEU A 110 -12.60 -5.59 -17.43
CA LEU A 110 -12.80 -7.00 -17.74
C LEU A 110 -14.15 -7.52 -17.28
N ARG A 111 -14.91 -6.70 -16.61
CA ARG A 111 -16.26 -7.07 -16.13
C ARG A 111 -17.35 -6.59 -17.10
#